data_4fba339ee2f780707d36a05512a06984
#
_entry.id   4fba339ee2f780707d36a05512a06984
#
_cell.length_a   1.000
_cell.length_b   1.000
_cell.length_c   1.000
_cell.angle_alpha   90.00
_cell.angle_beta   90.00
_cell.angle_gamma   90.00
#
_symmetry.space_group_name_H-M   'P 1'
#
loop_
_entity.id
_entity.type
_entity.pdbx_description
1 polymer ?
#
loop_
_entity_poly.entity_id
_entity_poly.type
_entity_poly.pdbx_seq_one_letter_code
_entity_poly.pdbx_strand_id
1 'polypeptide(L)' 'MEDQIKAGSVVQLKSGGPKMTVAFVENDNGEQVAACTWFANDKKERSRFPVVTLKLASE' A
#
# COMPACT_ATOMS: atom_id res chain seq x y z
N MET A 1 -15.24 -5.06 9.48
CA MET A 1 -14.90 -5.16 8.84
C MET A 1 -14.54 -4.41 7.83
N GLU A 2 -14.08 -3.47 7.72
CA GLU A 2 -13.81 -2.79 6.81
C GLU A 2 -12.47 -2.76 6.49
N ASP A 3 -11.95 -3.07 5.55
CA ASP A 3 -10.65 -3.11 5.14
C ASP A 3 -10.30 -1.86 4.50
N GLN A 4 -10.26 -0.80 5.27
CA GLN A 4 -10.00 0.44 4.69
C GLN A 4 -8.53 0.71 4.68
N ILE A 5 -7.92 0.96 3.56
CA ILE A 5 -6.50 1.27 3.41
C ILE A 5 -6.32 2.76 3.60
N LYS A 6 -5.47 3.13 4.54
CA LYS A 6 -5.24 4.53 4.85
C LYS A 6 -3.80 4.70 5.31
N ALA A 7 -3.39 5.93 5.55
CA ALA A 7 -2.04 6.21 6.00
C ALA A 7 -1.74 5.39 7.26
N GLY A 8 -0.60 4.74 7.27
CA GLY A 8 -0.20 3.90 8.37
C GLY A 8 -0.60 2.45 8.24
N SER A 9 -1.44 2.12 7.28
CA SER A 9 -1.84 0.73 7.09
C SER A 9 -0.69 -0.09 6.51
N VAL A 10 -0.66 -1.36 6.87
CA VAL A 10 0.31 -2.28 6.25
C VAL A 10 -0.44 -3.06 5.19
N VAL A 11 0.04 -3.03 3.98
CA VAL A 11 -0.65 -3.63 2.85
C VAL A 11 0.29 -4.50 2.05
N GLN A 12 -0.29 -5.24 1.12
CA GLN A 12 0.46 -6.12 0.27
C GLN A 12 -0.30 -6.18 -1.04
N LEU A 13 0.40 -6.36 -2.14
CA LEU A 13 -0.27 -6.54 -3.41
C LEU A 13 -1.09 -7.82 -3.38
N LYS A 14 -2.25 -7.79 -3.99
CA LYS A 14 -3.11 -8.95 -4.01
C LYS A 14 -2.44 -10.13 -4.70
N SER A 15 -1.52 -9.84 -5.62
CA SER A 15 -0.80 -10.89 -6.32
C SER A 15 0.38 -11.41 -5.50
N GLY A 16 0.65 -10.83 -4.35
CA GLY A 16 1.77 -11.23 -3.54
C GLY A 16 2.82 -10.15 -3.51
N GLY A 17 3.92 -10.42 -2.87
CA GLY A 17 4.99 -9.44 -2.78
C GLY A 17 5.25 -9.04 -1.35
N PRO A 18 6.12 -8.08 -1.13
CA PRO A 18 6.49 -7.69 0.23
C PRO A 18 5.39 -6.88 0.89
N LYS A 19 5.36 -6.91 2.20
CA LYS A 19 4.47 -6.06 2.94
C LYS A 19 4.99 -4.64 2.89
N MET A 20 4.08 -3.69 2.76
CA MET A 20 4.44 -2.31 2.61
C MET A 20 3.62 -1.46 3.56
N THR A 21 4.15 -0.30 3.91
CA THR A 21 3.44 0.63 4.77
C THR A 21 2.92 1.78 3.92
N VAL A 22 1.67 2.11 4.08
CA VAL A 22 1.07 3.20 3.33
C VAL A 22 1.48 4.51 3.97
N ALA A 23 2.11 5.39 3.19
CA ALA A 23 2.49 6.70 3.68
C ALA A 23 1.29 7.65 3.60
N PHE A 24 0.55 7.59 2.50
CA PHE A 24 -0.66 8.39 2.37
C PHE A 24 -1.47 7.84 1.20
N VAL A 25 -2.70 8.26 1.12
CA VAL A 25 -3.58 7.85 0.03
C VAL A 25 -4.03 9.11 -0.67
N GLU A 26 -4.02 9.12 -1.97
CA GLU A 26 -4.45 10.28 -2.73
C GLU A 26 -5.47 9.85 -3.76
N ASN A 27 -6.21 10.80 -4.28
CA ASN A 27 -7.23 10.52 -5.27
C ASN A 27 -6.70 11.04 -6.60
N ASP A 28 -6.59 10.16 -7.58
CA ASP A 28 -6.07 10.51 -8.87
C ASP A 28 -7.13 10.25 -9.90
N ASN A 29 -7.81 11.31 -10.36
CA ASN A 29 -8.86 11.17 -11.36
C ASN A 29 -9.92 10.20 -10.94
N GLY A 30 -10.34 10.27 -9.71
CA GLY A 30 -11.41 9.40 -9.22
C GLY A 30 -10.94 8.05 -8.78
N GLU A 31 -9.63 7.79 -8.85
CA GLU A 31 -9.12 6.50 -8.44
C GLU A 31 -8.23 6.71 -7.23
N GLN A 32 -8.42 5.90 -6.21
CA GLN A 32 -7.60 6.03 -5.02
C GLN A 32 -6.31 5.28 -5.19
N VAL A 33 -5.21 5.96 -4.87
CA VAL A 33 -3.87 5.42 -5.04
C VAL A 33 -3.15 5.58 -3.71
N ALA A 34 -2.52 4.52 -3.27
CA ALA A 34 -1.79 4.54 -2.02
C ALA A 34 -0.29 4.61 -2.28
N ALA A 35 0.37 5.53 -1.60
CA ALA A 35 1.83 5.63 -1.69
C ALA A 35 2.39 4.71 -0.62
N CYS A 36 3.12 3.70 -1.03
CA CYS A 36 3.60 2.67 -0.14
C CYS A 36 5.11 2.67 -0.08
N THR A 37 5.65 2.30 1.06
CA THR A 37 7.10 2.17 1.22
C THR A 37 7.41 0.82 1.84
N TRP A 38 8.57 0.30 1.53
CA TRP A 38 9.00 -0.97 2.11
C TRP A 38 10.53 -1.03 2.03
N PHE A 39 11.09 -2.02 2.71
CA PHE A 39 12.52 -2.20 2.68
C PHE A 39 12.85 -3.44 1.86
N ALA A 40 13.79 -3.30 0.96
CA ALA A 40 14.24 -4.42 0.15
C ALA A 40 15.75 -4.33 0.03
N ASN A 41 16.43 -5.38 0.43
CA ASN A 41 17.90 -5.41 0.35
C ASN A 41 18.53 -4.21 1.05
N ASP A 42 18.03 -3.91 2.23
CA ASP A 42 18.54 -2.81 3.01
C ASP A 42 18.33 -1.45 2.37
N LYS A 43 17.47 -1.37 1.39
CA LYS A 43 17.16 -0.12 0.76
C LYS A 43 15.71 0.20 0.94
N LYS A 44 15.41 1.46 1.17
CA LYS A 44 14.05 1.89 1.29
C LYS A 44 13.50 2.14 -0.09
N GLU A 45 12.45 1.43 -0.45
CA GLU A 45 11.82 1.59 -1.73
C GLU A 45 10.44 2.18 -1.53
N ARG A 46 9.92 2.81 -2.56
CA ARG A 46 8.57 3.35 -2.47
C ARG A 46 7.96 3.38 -3.86
N SER A 47 6.67 3.30 -3.90
CA SER A 47 5.95 3.36 -5.15
C SER A 47 4.50 3.64 -4.85
N ARG A 48 3.70 3.89 -5.86
CA ARG A 48 2.29 4.12 -5.71
C ARG A 48 1.53 3.02 -6.41
N PHE A 49 0.46 2.56 -5.79
CA PHE A 49 -0.35 1.50 -6.35
C PHE A 49 -1.82 1.86 -6.17
N PRO A 50 -2.65 1.51 -7.15
CA PRO A 50 -4.09 1.69 -6.95
C PRO A 50 -4.56 0.86 -5.77
N VAL A 51 -5.40 1.44 -4.95
CA VAL A 51 -5.86 0.76 -3.75
C VAL A 51 -6.54 -0.56 -4.09
N VAL A 52 -7.19 -0.64 -5.26
CA VAL A 52 -7.89 -1.86 -5.65
C VAL A 52 -6.94 -3.04 -5.85
N THR A 53 -5.64 -2.80 -6.01
CA THR A 53 -4.68 -3.89 -6.18
C THR A 53 -4.04 -4.28 -4.86
N LEU A 54 -4.42 -3.65 -3.77
CA LEU A 54 -3.82 -3.89 -2.48
C LEU A 54 -4.79 -4.56 -1.54
N LYS A 55 -4.25 -5.27 -0.57
CA LYS A 55 -5.05 -5.84 0.49
C LYS A 55 -4.35 -5.54 1.81
N LEU A 56 -5.10 -5.47 2.88
CA LEU A 56 -4.50 -5.24 4.18
C LEU A 56 -3.70 -6.47 4.58
N ALA A 57 -2.49 -6.23 5.04
CA ALA A 57 -1.63 -7.31 5.45
C ALA A 57 -1.47 -7.21 6.94
N SER A 58 -2.39 -7.77 7.65
CA SER A 58 -2.30 -7.67 9.07
C SER A 58 -1.34 -8.67 9.57
N GLU A 59 -0.59 -8.34 10.51
CA GLU A 59 0.34 -9.13 10.94
C GLU A 59 0.19 -9.64 12.04
#